data_571b546de94565505be79bd9863fe2bb
#
_entry.id   571b546de94565505be79bd9863fe2bb
#
_cell.length_a   1.000
_cell.length_b   1.000
_cell.length_c   1.000
_cell.angle_alpha   90.00
_cell.angle_beta   90.00
_cell.angle_gamma   90.00
#
_symmetry.space_group_name_H-M   'P 1'
#
loop_
_entity.id
_entity.type
_entity.pdbx_description
1 polymer ?
#
loop_
_entity_poly.entity_id
_entity_poly.type
_entity_poly.pdbx_seq_one_letter_code
_entity_poly.pdbx_strand_id
1 'polypeptide(L)' 'LVWMLYLNDVTDKGGTEFLHQDVTLQAKGGTIVIWPPWWTHYHKSQVSPTQVKYIMTGWMEYDS' A
#
# COMPACT_ATOMS: atom_id res chain seq x y z
N LEU A 1 -11.98 -7.11 -0.32
CA LEU A 1 -11.00 -6.20 0.26
C LEU A 1 -9.59 -6.57 -0.17
N VAL A 2 -8.80 -5.56 -0.38
CA VAL A 2 -7.37 -5.70 -0.67
C VAL A 2 -6.60 -5.24 0.56
N TRP A 3 -5.55 -5.96 0.91
CA TRP A 3 -4.69 -5.58 2.03
C TRP A 3 -3.24 -5.56 1.61
N MET A 4 -2.46 -4.73 2.30
CA MET A 4 -1.03 -4.65 2.11
C MET A 4 -0.35 -4.38 3.45
N LEU A 5 0.72 -5.12 3.72
CA LEU A 5 1.54 -4.96 4.92
C LEU A 5 2.92 -4.46 4.51
N TYR A 6 3.33 -3.34 5.07
CA TYR A 6 4.70 -2.87 4.93
C TYR A 6 5.59 -3.62 5.92
N LEU A 7 6.65 -4.23 5.44
CA LEU A 7 7.56 -5.03 6.26
C LEU A 7 8.74 -4.23 6.80
N ASN A 8 9.01 -3.06 6.22
CA ASN A 8 10.08 -2.18 6.69
C ASN A 8 9.69 -0.72 6.50
N ASP A 9 10.39 0.16 7.20
CA ASP A 9 10.21 1.61 7.02
C ASP A 9 10.95 2.07 5.77
N VAL A 10 10.28 2.88 4.95
CA VAL A 10 10.89 3.54 3.81
C VAL A 10 10.54 5.03 3.91
N THR A 11 11.55 5.85 4.16
CA THR A 11 11.37 7.27 4.41
C THR A 11 11.56 8.13 3.15
N ASP A 12 12.24 7.59 2.13
CA ASP A 12 12.44 8.26 0.85
C ASP A 12 11.39 7.75 -0.14
N LYS A 13 10.19 8.35 -0.10
CA LYS A 13 9.01 7.90 -0.85
C LYS A 13 8.66 6.46 -0.49
N GLY A 14 8.30 5.64 -1.46
CA GLY A 14 8.05 4.22 -1.25
C GLY A 14 6.67 3.87 -0.70
N GLY A 15 5.81 4.84 -0.45
CA GLY A 15 4.46 4.61 0.05
C GLY A 15 3.48 4.20 -1.04
N THR A 16 2.20 4.33 -0.76
CA THR A 16 1.12 4.03 -1.69
C THR A 16 0.25 5.26 -1.87
N GLU A 17 0.03 5.66 -3.12
CA GLU A 17 -0.83 6.78 -3.48
C GLU A 17 -2.19 6.28 -3.93
N PHE A 18 -3.25 6.86 -3.37
CA PHE A 18 -4.62 6.64 -3.81
C PHE A 18 -5.08 7.89 -4.54
N LEU A 19 -5.11 7.82 -5.86
CA LEU A 19 -5.24 8.99 -6.72
C LEU A 19 -6.60 9.69 -6.59
N HIS A 20 -7.69 8.93 -6.49
CA HIS A 20 -9.03 9.50 -6.37
C HIS A 20 -9.31 10.07 -4.98
N GLN A 21 -8.68 9.53 -3.97
CA GLN A 21 -8.86 9.96 -2.58
C GLN A 21 -7.86 11.03 -2.18
N ASP A 22 -6.88 11.30 -3.04
CA ASP A 22 -5.79 12.25 -2.77
C ASP A 22 -5.09 11.97 -1.45
N VAL A 23 -4.79 10.69 -1.22
CA VAL A 23 -4.14 10.21 0.00
C VAL A 23 -2.85 9.48 -0.37
N THR A 24 -1.78 9.80 0.32
CA THR A 24 -0.50 9.09 0.22
C THR A 24 -0.15 8.50 1.58
N LEU A 25 0.05 7.19 1.61
CA LEU A 25 0.42 6.48 2.84
C LEU A 25 1.91 6.22 2.86
N GLN A 26 2.53 6.48 4.01
CA GLN A 26 3.96 6.23 4.21
C GLN A 26 4.22 4.74 4.39
N ALA A 27 5.36 4.27 3.87
CA ALA A 27 5.81 2.91 4.08
C ALA A 27 6.44 2.79 5.46
N LYS A 28 5.66 2.32 6.43
CA LYS A 28 6.11 2.13 7.81
C LYS A 28 5.93 0.68 8.22
N GLY A 29 7.02 0.04 8.65
CA GLY A 29 7.03 -1.36 9.00
C GLY A 29 5.98 -1.72 10.05
N GLY A 30 5.27 -2.80 9.84
CA GLY A 30 4.18 -3.24 10.71
C GLY A 30 2.82 -2.59 10.40
N THR A 31 2.76 -1.65 9.45
CA THR A 31 1.50 -1.00 9.08
C THR A 31 0.75 -1.85 8.07
N ILE A 32 -0.52 -2.15 8.37
CA ILE A 32 -1.44 -2.82 7.45
C ILE A 32 -2.38 -1.79 6.87
N VAL A 33 -2.53 -1.81 5.55
CA VAL A 33 -3.49 -0.98 4.82
C VAL A 33 -4.52 -1.89 4.19
N ILE A 34 -5.80 -1.56 4.37
CA ILE A 34 -6.92 -2.31 3.81
C ILE A 34 -7.78 -1.32 3.04
N TRP A 35 -8.13 -1.68 1.80
CA TRP A 35 -9.00 -0.82 0.99
C TRP A 35 -10.00 -1.63 0.18
N PRO A 36 -11.11 -0.98 -0.26
CA PRO A 36 -12.10 -1.63 -1.11
C PRO A 36 -11.52 -2.00 -2.47
N PRO A 37 -12.01 -3.07 -3.12
CA PRO A 37 -11.46 -3.52 -4.40
C PRO A 37 -11.50 -2.48 -5.52
N TRP A 38 -12.52 -1.62 -5.53
CA TRP A 38 -12.65 -0.60 -6.58
C TRP A 38 -11.59 0.50 -6.50
N TRP A 39 -10.88 0.65 -5.36
CA TRP A 39 -9.75 1.58 -5.25
C TRP A 39 -8.50 1.06 -5.96
N THR A 40 -8.46 -0.24 -6.27
CA THR A 40 -7.27 -0.88 -6.84
C THR A 40 -6.85 -0.25 -8.16
N HIS A 41 -7.80 0.20 -8.98
CA HIS A 41 -7.51 0.81 -10.28
C HIS A 41 -6.95 2.24 -10.17
N TYR A 42 -7.02 2.84 -8.99
CA TYR A 42 -6.68 4.23 -8.76
C TYR A 42 -5.60 4.42 -7.71
N HIS A 43 -4.80 3.39 -7.48
CA HIS A 43 -3.66 3.47 -6.58
C HIS A 43 -2.36 3.23 -7.35
N LYS A 44 -1.27 3.73 -6.77
CA LYS A 44 0.03 3.49 -7.34
C LYS A 44 1.07 3.41 -6.23
N SER A 45 2.01 2.48 -6.41
CA SER A 45 3.12 2.31 -5.48
C SER A 45 4.23 3.30 -5.82
N GLN A 46 4.72 4.00 -4.81
CA GLN A 46 5.87 4.88 -4.98
C GLN A 46 7.15 4.07 -4.99
N VAL A 47 8.03 4.35 -5.94
CA VAL A 47 9.36 3.77 -5.97
C VAL A 47 10.27 4.62 -5.09
N SER A 48 11.03 3.97 -4.19
CA SER A 48 12.07 4.64 -3.42
C SER A 48 13.37 4.60 -4.19
N PRO A 49 13.99 5.76 -4.49
CA PRO A 49 15.24 5.77 -5.25
C PRO A 49 16.46 5.34 -4.43
N THR A 50 16.38 5.32 -3.11
CA THR A 50 17.55 5.09 -2.23
C THR A 50 17.38 3.94 -1.26
N GLN A 51 16.17 3.38 -1.10
CA GLN A 51 15.89 2.35 -0.10
C GLN A 51 15.18 1.16 -0.71
N VAL A 52 15.38 -0.02 -0.13
CA VAL A 52 14.66 -1.23 -0.51
C VAL A 52 13.35 -1.29 0.25
N LYS A 53 12.26 -1.58 -0.46
CA LYS A 53 10.93 -1.70 0.12
C LYS A 53 10.47 -3.16 0.08
N TYR A 54 10.08 -3.68 1.23
CA TYR A 54 9.50 -5.01 1.37
C TYR A 54 8.03 -4.90 1.73
N ILE A 55 7.17 -5.54 0.95
CA ILE A 55 5.74 -5.55 1.18
C ILE A 55 5.19 -6.98 1.08
N MET A 56 4.05 -7.20 1.73
CA MET A 56 3.24 -8.39 1.58
C MET A 56 1.83 -7.93 1.24
N THR A 57 1.18 -8.55 0.25
CA THR A 57 -0.15 -8.11 -0.20
C THR A 57 -1.03 -9.30 -0.49
N GLY A 58 -2.33 -9.11 -0.43
CA GLY A 58 -3.30 -10.16 -0.71
C GLY A 58 -4.71 -9.62 -0.85
N TRP A 59 -5.62 -10.54 -1.09
CA TRP A 59 -7.04 -10.25 -1.27
C TRP A 59 -7.85 -11.03 -0.24
N MET A 60 -8.90 -10.38 0.27
CA MET A 60 -9.89 -11.03 1.11
C MET A 60 -11.21 -11.07 0.34
N GLU A 61 -11.76 -12.25 0.16
CA GLU A 61 -13.04 -12.44 -0.50
C GLU A 61 -14.14 -12.67 0.53
N TYR A 62 -15.34 -12.21 0.20
CA TYR A 62 -16.52 -12.51 0.99
C TYR A 62 -16.97 -13.91 0.63
N ASP A 63 -16.92 -14.79 1.60
CA ASP A 63 -17.44 -16.14 1.48
C ASP A 63 -18.80 -16.20 2.14
N SER A 64 -19.83 -16.13 1.33
CA SER A 64 -21.21 -16.14 1.81
C SER A 64 -21.81 -17.53 1.81
#